data_4dcd15ae3cfa846deccb6b2a3b6b63e6
#
_entry.id   4dcd15ae3cfa846deccb6b2a3b6b63e6
#
_cell.length_a   1.000
_cell.length_b   1.000
_cell.length_c   1.000
_cell.angle_alpha   90.00
_cell.angle_beta   90.00
_cell.angle_gamma   90.00
#
_symmetry.space_group_name_H-M   'P 1'
#
loop_
_entity.id
_entity.type
_entity.pdbx_description
1 polymer ?
#
loop_
_entity_poly.entity_id
_entity_poly.type
_entity_poly.pdbx_seq_one_letter_code
_entity_poly.pdbx_strand_id
1 'polypeptide(L)'
;MRESDLYGPVKAFLEAQGYSVKGEVGALDVLACRGDEPPVVVELKTGFSLTLLHQAVARQALTDLVYVAVPHRAGKVAARALRDNVGLCRRLGLGVLSVRLTDGLVMAHADPAAFAPRKQPKRMAALLREFQRLQGDPNRGGSVKQGLMTGYRQDALRCAAVLAQTGQARGRDVAAAAGVSVATRIMADNHYGWFARVTTGVYTLTSAGRAALE
;
A
#
# COMPACT_ATOMS: atom_id res chain seq x y z
N MET A 1 -3.79 -15.85 -27.26
CA MET A 1 -3.53 -14.42 -27.24
C MET A 1 -2.01 -14.23 -27.28
N ARG A 2 -1.52 -13.49 -28.26
CA ARG A 2 -0.10 -13.17 -28.48
C ARG A 2 0.10 -11.66 -28.31
N GLU A 3 1.33 -11.22 -28.05
CA GLU A 3 1.67 -9.78 -27.95
C GLU A 3 1.35 -9.04 -29.27
N SER A 4 1.57 -9.69 -30.41
CA SER A 4 1.20 -9.18 -31.72
C SER A 4 -0.29 -8.85 -31.90
N ASP A 5 -1.18 -9.45 -31.10
CA ASP A 5 -2.61 -9.16 -31.15
C ASP A 5 -2.93 -7.73 -30.63
N LEU A 6 -2.01 -7.12 -29.87
CA LEU A 6 -2.13 -5.76 -29.34
C LEU A 6 -1.65 -4.69 -30.34
N TYR A 7 -0.79 -5.05 -31.28
CA TYR A 7 -0.14 -4.10 -32.18
C TYR A 7 -1.14 -3.31 -33.03
N GLY A 8 -2.05 -3.99 -33.72
CA GLY A 8 -3.04 -3.33 -34.59
C GLY A 8 -3.87 -2.26 -33.86
N PRO A 9 -4.54 -2.59 -32.73
CA PRO A 9 -5.27 -1.61 -31.96
C PRO A 9 -4.40 -0.43 -31.46
N VAL A 10 -3.20 -0.70 -30.92
CA VAL A 10 -2.30 0.36 -30.42
C VAL A 10 -1.85 1.26 -31.60
N LYS A 11 -1.52 0.68 -32.74
CA LYS A 11 -1.18 1.42 -33.94
C LYS A 11 -2.33 2.36 -34.35
N ALA A 12 -3.53 1.83 -34.52
CA ALA A 12 -4.71 2.63 -34.90
C ALA A 12 -4.98 3.76 -33.89
N PHE A 13 -4.83 3.49 -32.58
CA PHE A 13 -5.00 4.48 -31.53
C PHE A 13 -3.99 5.64 -31.63
N LEU A 14 -2.73 5.35 -31.93
CA LEU A 14 -1.70 6.39 -32.12
C LEU A 14 -1.83 7.11 -33.45
N GLU A 15 -2.17 6.40 -34.55
CA GLU A 15 -2.41 7.00 -35.86
C GLU A 15 -3.60 7.97 -35.84
N ALA A 16 -4.66 7.66 -35.07
CA ALA A 16 -5.79 8.57 -34.87
C ALA A 16 -5.39 9.89 -34.16
N GLN A 17 -4.25 9.90 -33.45
CA GLN A 17 -3.66 11.08 -32.84
C GLN A 17 -2.61 11.79 -33.72
N GLY A 18 -2.46 11.36 -34.99
CA GLY A 18 -1.55 11.96 -35.98
C GLY A 18 -0.11 11.42 -35.95
N TYR A 19 0.15 10.31 -35.22
CA TYR A 19 1.46 9.69 -35.25
C TYR A 19 1.66 8.81 -36.50
N SER A 20 2.85 8.79 -37.05
CA SER A 20 3.33 7.74 -37.93
C SER A 20 3.88 6.58 -37.10
N VAL A 21 3.32 5.38 -37.27
CA VAL A 21 3.59 4.25 -36.36
C VAL A 21 4.25 3.09 -37.10
N LYS A 22 5.34 2.56 -36.54
CA LYS A 22 6.03 1.35 -37.03
C LYS A 22 6.24 0.37 -35.87
N GLY A 23 6.10 -0.91 -36.17
CA GLY A 23 6.43 -2.01 -35.26
C GLY A 23 7.83 -2.54 -35.51
N GLU A 24 8.40 -3.23 -34.49
CA GLU A 24 9.68 -3.95 -34.57
C GLU A 24 10.84 -3.07 -35.10
N VAL A 25 10.93 -1.84 -34.58
CA VAL A 25 12.02 -0.92 -34.93
C VAL A 25 13.19 -1.14 -33.99
N GLY A 26 14.21 -1.85 -34.44
CA GLY A 26 15.32 -2.28 -33.58
C GLY A 26 14.84 -3.25 -32.51
N ALA A 27 14.96 -2.84 -31.26
CA ALA A 27 14.48 -3.62 -30.10
C ALA A 27 13.15 -3.09 -29.52
N LEU A 28 12.43 -2.24 -30.25
CA LEU A 28 11.18 -1.60 -29.80
C LEU A 28 9.98 -2.31 -30.43
N ASP A 29 9.00 -2.70 -29.62
CA ASP A 29 7.77 -3.31 -30.14
C ASP A 29 6.97 -2.32 -30.99
N VAL A 30 6.85 -1.05 -30.54
CA VAL A 30 6.18 0.04 -31.27
C VAL A 30 6.95 1.34 -31.10
N LEU A 31 7.21 2.00 -32.25
CA LEU A 31 7.74 3.36 -32.31
C LEU A 31 6.76 4.25 -33.07
N ALA A 32 6.41 5.41 -32.50
CA ALA A 32 5.51 6.38 -33.11
C ALA A 32 6.13 7.77 -33.09
N CYS A 33 6.10 8.44 -34.23
CA CYS A 33 6.67 9.77 -34.45
C CYS A 33 5.61 10.75 -34.98
N ARG A 34 5.67 12.01 -34.52
CA ARG A 34 4.79 13.09 -35.01
C ARG A 34 5.58 14.38 -35.12
N GLY A 35 5.90 14.76 -36.40
CA GLY A 35 6.73 15.94 -36.66
C GLY A 35 8.05 15.91 -35.90
N ASP A 36 8.38 17.02 -35.22
CA ASP A 36 9.59 17.18 -34.41
C ASP A 36 9.40 16.86 -32.93
N GLU A 37 8.25 16.30 -32.56
CA GLU A 37 7.98 15.91 -31.16
C GLU A 37 8.84 14.71 -30.77
N PRO A 38 9.14 14.57 -29.46
CA PRO A 38 9.80 13.37 -28.95
C PRO A 38 9.02 12.10 -29.34
N PRO A 39 9.70 11.05 -29.79
CA PRO A 39 9.03 9.83 -30.23
C PRO A 39 8.37 9.11 -29.05
N VAL A 40 7.21 8.53 -29.30
CA VAL A 40 6.50 7.64 -28.36
C VAL A 40 6.97 6.21 -28.59
N VAL A 41 7.31 5.52 -27.51
CA VAL A 41 7.63 4.09 -27.49
C VAL A 41 6.56 3.35 -26.71
N VAL A 42 6.08 2.22 -27.24
CA VAL A 42 5.13 1.34 -26.53
C VAL A 42 5.68 -0.08 -26.50
N GLU A 43 5.85 -0.62 -25.30
CA GLU A 43 6.16 -2.04 -25.07
C GLU A 43 4.86 -2.83 -24.92
N LEU A 44 4.74 -3.93 -25.67
CA LEU A 44 3.54 -4.78 -25.71
C LEU A 44 3.75 -6.04 -24.87
N LYS A 45 2.78 -6.39 -24.00
CA LYS A 45 2.85 -7.63 -23.22
C LYS A 45 1.47 -8.23 -22.97
N THR A 46 1.39 -9.56 -22.94
CA THR A 46 0.13 -10.27 -22.64
C THR A 46 -0.34 -10.11 -21.18
N GLY A 47 0.42 -9.41 -20.35
CA GLY A 47 0.09 -9.06 -18.98
C GLY A 47 1.23 -8.30 -18.30
N PHE A 48 0.94 -7.69 -17.18
CA PHE A 48 1.98 -7.05 -16.37
C PHE A 48 2.96 -8.09 -15.82
N SER A 49 4.25 -7.83 -16.02
CA SER A 49 5.35 -8.62 -15.48
C SER A 49 6.53 -7.71 -15.13
N LEU A 50 7.44 -8.19 -14.31
CA LEU A 50 8.67 -7.45 -14.01
C LEU A 50 9.53 -7.26 -15.26
N THR A 51 9.54 -8.25 -16.16
CA THR A 51 10.23 -8.16 -17.45
C THR A 51 9.72 -6.98 -18.29
N LEU A 52 8.39 -6.80 -18.39
CA LEU A 52 7.80 -5.65 -19.08
C LEU A 52 8.29 -4.33 -18.50
N LEU A 53 8.30 -4.22 -17.18
CA LEU A 53 8.76 -3.00 -16.50
C LEU A 53 10.24 -2.73 -16.72
N HIS A 54 11.09 -3.78 -16.70
CA HIS A 54 12.51 -3.63 -17.02
C HIS A 54 12.72 -3.14 -18.46
N GLN A 55 11.99 -3.71 -19.43
CA GLN A 55 12.04 -3.28 -20.81
C GLN A 55 11.61 -1.80 -20.94
N ALA A 56 10.45 -1.45 -20.40
CA ALA A 56 9.93 -0.09 -20.47
C ALA A 56 10.87 0.95 -19.82
N VAL A 57 11.43 0.66 -18.65
CA VAL A 57 12.41 1.55 -17.99
C VAL A 57 13.69 1.67 -18.83
N ALA A 58 14.16 0.58 -19.45
CA ALA A 58 15.33 0.67 -20.34
C ALA A 58 15.07 1.59 -21.56
N ARG A 59 13.82 1.64 -22.07
CA ARG A 59 13.43 2.54 -23.17
C ARG A 59 13.44 4.02 -22.78
N GLN A 60 13.34 4.35 -21.51
CA GLN A 60 13.44 5.75 -21.03
C GLN A 60 14.83 6.37 -21.29
N ALA A 61 15.84 5.56 -21.58
CA ALA A 61 17.12 6.08 -22.09
C ALA A 61 17.01 6.70 -23.51
N LEU A 62 15.92 6.43 -24.25
CA LEU A 62 15.70 6.90 -25.62
C LEU A 62 14.69 8.06 -25.69
N THR A 63 13.67 8.02 -24.85
CA THR A 63 12.59 9.03 -24.77
C THR A 63 11.88 8.96 -23.42
N ASP A 64 11.36 10.10 -22.96
CA ASP A 64 10.50 10.14 -21.77
C ASP A 64 9.07 9.62 -22.04
N LEU A 65 8.67 9.50 -23.33
CA LEU A 65 7.33 9.11 -23.74
C LEU A 65 7.22 7.59 -23.92
N VAL A 66 7.39 6.84 -22.82
CA VAL A 66 7.33 5.38 -22.85
C VAL A 66 6.02 4.89 -22.22
N TYR A 67 5.29 4.08 -22.98
CA TYR A 67 4.08 3.39 -22.54
C TYR A 67 4.29 1.88 -22.45
N VAL A 68 3.52 1.24 -21.59
CA VAL A 68 3.28 -0.19 -21.61
C VAL A 68 1.85 -0.45 -22.05
N ALA A 69 1.63 -1.44 -22.92
CA ALA A 69 0.30 -1.83 -23.37
C ALA A 69 0.03 -3.29 -23.03
N VAL A 70 -1.10 -3.54 -22.38
CA VAL A 70 -1.53 -4.86 -21.94
C VAL A 70 -3.00 -5.12 -22.31
N PRO A 71 -3.45 -6.37 -22.41
CA PRO A 71 -4.85 -6.66 -22.64
C PRO A 71 -5.74 -6.17 -21.50
N HIS A 72 -6.87 -5.57 -21.84
CA HIS A 72 -7.93 -5.30 -20.87
C HIS A 72 -8.55 -6.60 -20.39
N ARG A 73 -8.66 -6.77 -19.08
CA ARG A 73 -9.33 -7.91 -18.44
C ARG A 73 -10.51 -7.41 -17.61
N ALA A 74 -11.66 -8.04 -17.77
CA ALA A 74 -12.87 -7.69 -17.02
C ALA A 74 -12.86 -8.28 -15.58
N GLY A 75 -13.69 -7.69 -14.72
CA GLY A 75 -13.91 -8.16 -13.34
C GLY A 75 -13.16 -7.39 -12.27
N LYS A 76 -13.68 -7.46 -11.03
CA LYS A 76 -13.19 -6.66 -9.89
C LYS A 76 -11.71 -6.94 -9.54
N VAL A 77 -11.27 -8.19 -9.64
CA VAL A 77 -9.88 -8.60 -9.35
C VAL A 77 -8.93 -8.01 -10.38
N ALA A 78 -9.27 -8.13 -11.68
CA ALA A 78 -8.48 -7.56 -12.76
C ALA A 78 -8.41 -6.03 -12.69
N ALA A 79 -9.53 -5.37 -12.41
CA ALA A 79 -9.58 -3.92 -12.24
C ALA A 79 -8.73 -3.43 -11.05
N ARG A 80 -8.68 -4.20 -9.96
CA ARG A 80 -7.80 -3.89 -8.82
C ARG A 80 -6.32 -4.05 -9.22
N ALA A 81 -5.96 -5.18 -9.83
CA ALA A 81 -4.61 -5.44 -10.29
C ALA A 81 -4.12 -4.37 -11.29
N LEU A 82 -4.97 -3.98 -12.26
CA LEU A 82 -4.66 -2.91 -13.19
C LEU A 82 -4.40 -1.58 -12.45
N ARG A 83 -5.22 -1.21 -11.50
CA ARG A 83 -5.07 0.02 -10.71
C ARG A 83 -3.76 0.04 -9.93
N ASP A 84 -3.39 -1.09 -9.31
CA ASP A 84 -2.15 -1.23 -8.55
C ASP A 84 -0.93 -1.11 -9.50
N ASN A 85 -0.98 -1.75 -10.68
CA ASN A 85 0.06 -1.67 -11.71
C ASN A 85 0.17 -0.28 -12.33
N VAL A 86 -0.95 0.41 -12.60
CA VAL A 86 -0.95 1.83 -13.03
C VAL A 86 -0.27 2.71 -11.97
N GLY A 87 -0.55 2.46 -10.68
CA GLY A 87 0.11 3.14 -9.58
C GLY A 87 1.62 2.92 -9.55
N LEU A 88 2.10 1.72 -9.91
CA LEU A 88 3.51 1.41 -10.03
C LEU A 88 4.13 2.09 -11.27
N CYS A 89 3.50 1.98 -12.44
CA CYS A 89 3.98 2.61 -13.68
C CYS A 89 4.11 4.13 -13.53
N ARG A 90 3.14 4.78 -12.89
CA ARG A 90 3.24 6.22 -12.57
C ARG A 90 4.47 6.56 -11.74
N ARG A 91 4.87 5.68 -10.79
CA ARG A 91 6.09 5.89 -9.98
C ARG A 91 7.37 5.74 -10.80
N LEU A 92 7.31 4.97 -11.88
CA LEU A 92 8.40 4.78 -12.82
C LEU A 92 8.39 5.82 -13.96
N GLY A 93 7.40 6.74 -13.98
CA GLY A 93 7.26 7.73 -15.05
C GLY A 93 6.68 7.14 -16.35
N LEU A 94 6.12 5.93 -16.31
CA LEU A 94 5.60 5.21 -17.47
C LEU A 94 4.12 5.48 -17.70
N GLY A 95 3.72 5.59 -18.98
CA GLY A 95 2.35 5.53 -19.42
C GLY A 95 1.78 4.10 -19.42
N VAL A 96 0.45 3.98 -19.35
CA VAL A 96 -0.22 2.67 -19.36
C VAL A 96 -1.42 2.69 -20.28
N LEU A 97 -1.41 1.79 -21.24
CA LEU A 97 -2.53 1.49 -22.13
C LEU A 97 -3.12 0.11 -21.81
N SER A 98 -4.43 -0.03 -21.94
CA SER A 98 -5.05 -1.35 -22.01
C SER A 98 -5.85 -1.50 -23.27
N VAL A 99 -5.79 -2.69 -23.88
CA VAL A 99 -6.44 -3.01 -25.14
C VAL A 99 -7.55 -4.02 -24.93
N ARG A 100 -8.78 -3.66 -25.26
CA ARG A 100 -9.90 -4.60 -25.29
C ARG A 100 -9.94 -5.27 -26.66
N LEU A 101 -9.48 -6.51 -26.71
CA LEU A 101 -9.28 -7.23 -27.98
C LEU A 101 -10.57 -7.58 -28.72
N THR A 102 -11.74 -7.55 -28.07
CA THR A 102 -13.03 -7.85 -28.69
C THR A 102 -13.45 -6.81 -29.74
N ASP A 103 -13.05 -5.58 -29.57
CA ASP A 103 -13.41 -4.44 -30.41
C ASP A 103 -12.22 -3.50 -30.74
N GLY A 104 -11.02 -3.86 -30.29
CA GLY A 104 -9.82 -3.06 -30.52
C GLY A 104 -9.75 -1.76 -29.72
N LEU A 105 -10.64 -1.53 -28.75
CA LEU A 105 -10.64 -0.30 -27.95
C LEU A 105 -9.38 -0.21 -27.09
N VAL A 106 -8.64 0.88 -27.25
CA VAL A 106 -7.47 1.23 -26.42
C VAL A 106 -7.89 2.28 -25.39
N MET A 107 -7.56 2.03 -24.13
CA MET A 107 -7.82 2.95 -23.01
C MET A 107 -6.49 3.38 -22.39
N ALA A 108 -6.22 4.69 -22.33
CA ALA A 108 -5.10 5.26 -21.59
C ALA A 108 -5.49 5.41 -20.10
N HIS A 109 -4.67 4.84 -19.21
CA HIS A 109 -4.85 4.89 -17.76
C HIS A 109 -3.87 5.84 -17.07
N ALA A 110 -2.74 6.09 -17.70
CA ALA A 110 -1.75 7.06 -17.30
C ALA A 110 -0.93 7.48 -18.49
N ASP A 111 -0.53 8.74 -18.54
CA ASP A 111 0.49 9.23 -19.46
C ASP A 111 1.85 9.27 -18.75
N PRO A 112 2.96 9.15 -19.50
CA PRO A 112 4.29 9.31 -18.94
C PRO A 112 4.47 10.69 -18.32
N ALA A 113 4.94 10.70 -17.07
CA ALA A 113 5.18 11.95 -16.35
C ALA A 113 6.11 11.73 -15.16
N ALA A 114 6.86 12.75 -14.78
CA ALA A 114 7.65 12.73 -13.55
C ALA A 114 6.75 12.52 -12.32
N PHE A 115 7.16 11.63 -11.42
CA PHE A 115 6.38 11.27 -10.25
C PHE A 115 6.95 11.88 -8.96
N ALA A 116 6.14 12.66 -8.27
CA ALA A 116 6.42 13.17 -6.93
C ALA A 116 5.48 12.52 -5.90
N PRO A 117 5.96 11.60 -5.02
CA PRO A 117 5.09 10.92 -4.06
C PRO A 117 4.58 11.88 -2.99
N ARG A 118 3.25 11.92 -2.79
CA ARG A 118 2.63 12.67 -1.69
C ARG A 118 3.00 12.02 -0.35
N LYS A 119 3.80 12.72 0.44
CA LYS A 119 4.15 12.30 1.79
C LYS A 119 2.92 12.32 2.71
N GLN A 120 2.91 11.43 3.72
CA GLN A 120 1.84 11.32 4.72
C GLN A 120 2.38 11.63 6.13
N PRO A 121 2.68 12.91 6.45
CA PRO A 121 3.36 13.28 7.68
C PRO A 121 2.56 12.92 8.93
N LYS A 122 1.23 13.04 8.89
CA LYS A 122 0.35 12.65 10.00
C LYS A 122 0.45 11.16 10.32
N ARG A 123 0.49 10.32 9.28
CA ARG A 123 0.63 8.86 9.44
C ARG A 123 2.01 8.50 9.97
N MET A 124 3.07 9.14 9.46
CA MET A 124 4.43 8.95 9.97
C MET A 124 4.53 9.36 11.44
N ALA A 125 4.00 10.52 11.82
CA ALA A 125 3.97 10.97 13.21
C ALA A 125 3.22 9.99 14.15
N ALA A 126 2.14 9.36 13.66
CA ALA A 126 1.43 8.33 14.43
C ALA A 126 2.30 7.08 14.65
N LEU A 127 3.02 6.63 13.62
CA LEU A 127 3.96 5.49 13.72
C LEU A 127 5.13 5.80 14.67
N LEU A 128 5.69 7.01 14.61
CA LEU A 128 6.76 7.43 15.51
C LEU A 128 6.30 7.50 16.97
N ARG A 129 5.08 7.98 17.24
CA ARG A 129 4.51 7.94 18.60
C ARG A 129 4.35 6.52 19.12
N GLU A 130 3.88 5.59 18.28
CA GLU A 130 3.78 4.17 18.66
C GLU A 130 5.16 3.56 18.91
N PHE A 131 6.14 3.84 18.05
CA PHE A 131 7.53 3.42 18.23
C PHE A 131 8.12 3.90 19.58
N GLN A 132 7.92 5.17 19.93
CA GLN A 132 8.40 5.74 21.20
C GLN A 132 7.67 5.15 22.43
N ARG A 133 6.41 4.74 22.26
CA ARG A 133 5.59 4.15 23.34
C ARG A 133 5.96 2.71 23.62
N LEU A 134 6.37 1.95 22.59
CA LEU A 134 6.80 0.57 22.76
C LEU A 134 8.07 0.50 23.61
N GLN A 135 8.07 -0.37 24.61
CA GLN A 135 9.23 -0.69 25.42
C GLN A 135 9.90 -1.96 24.88
N GLY A 136 11.19 -1.86 24.57
CA GLY A 136 11.93 -2.93 23.94
C GLY A 136 11.49 -3.22 22.50
N ASP A 137 11.81 -4.42 22.02
CA ASP A 137 11.42 -4.93 20.68
C ASP A 137 10.59 -6.23 20.85
N PRO A 138 9.30 -6.10 21.25
CA PRO A 138 8.49 -7.26 21.58
C PRO A 138 7.94 -8.01 20.36
N ASN A 139 8.05 -7.42 19.15
CA ASN A 139 7.46 -7.97 17.93
C ASN A 139 8.55 -8.35 16.93
N ARG A 140 8.49 -9.57 16.42
CA ARG A 140 9.39 -9.99 15.36
C ARG A 140 8.94 -9.42 14.02
N GLY A 141 9.85 -8.72 13.31
CA GLY A 141 9.58 -8.21 11.97
C GLY A 141 9.18 -9.33 11.00
N GLY A 142 8.20 -9.03 10.09
CA GLY A 142 7.69 -10.02 9.13
C GLY A 142 6.66 -11.00 9.67
N SER A 143 6.31 -10.94 10.96
CA SER A 143 5.26 -11.79 11.55
C SER A 143 3.84 -11.35 11.09
N VAL A 144 2.88 -12.29 11.18
CA VAL A 144 1.46 -11.98 10.93
C VAL A 144 0.92 -11.03 11.99
N LYS A 145 -0.04 -10.19 11.61
CA LYS A 145 -0.57 -9.10 12.46
C LYS A 145 -1.39 -9.56 13.68
N GLN A 146 -1.59 -10.85 13.88
CA GLN A 146 -2.33 -11.38 15.03
C GLN A 146 -1.43 -11.43 16.26
N GLY A 147 -1.94 -10.93 17.40
CA GLY A 147 -1.25 -10.99 18.69
C GLY A 147 -0.08 -10.02 18.87
N LEU A 148 0.11 -9.06 17.97
CA LEU A 148 1.19 -8.07 18.10
C LEU A 148 1.09 -7.31 19.41
N MET A 149 2.24 -7.11 20.06
CA MET A 149 2.38 -6.24 21.22
C MET A 149 2.39 -4.78 20.75
N THR A 150 1.40 -4.02 21.17
CA THR A 150 1.33 -2.57 20.93
C THR A 150 1.69 -1.81 22.20
N GLY A 151 2.07 -0.55 22.12
CA GLY A 151 2.30 0.29 23.28
C GLY A 151 1.07 0.36 24.19
N TYR A 152 -0.15 0.38 23.64
CA TYR A 152 -1.39 0.29 24.40
C TYR A 152 -1.51 -1.05 25.17
N ARG A 153 -1.16 -2.18 24.54
CA ARG A 153 -1.20 -3.49 25.20
C ARG A 153 -0.18 -3.59 26.32
N GLN A 154 1.03 -3.07 26.12
CA GLN A 154 2.05 -3.00 27.19
C GLN A 154 1.57 -2.15 28.37
N ASP A 155 0.97 -0.99 28.11
CA ASP A 155 0.40 -0.14 29.15
C ASP A 155 -0.73 -0.85 29.91
N ALA A 156 -1.62 -1.55 29.18
CA ALA A 156 -2.71 -2.33 29.80
C ALA A 156 -2.16 -3.47 30.68
N LEU A 157 -1.12 -4.18 30.22
CA LEU A 157 -0.45 -5.23 31.02
C LEU A 157 0.18 -4.65 32.28
N ARG A 158 0.83 -3.48 32.23
CA ARG A 158 1.38 -2.81 33.40
C ARG A 158 0.28 -2.42 34.40
N CYS A 159 -0.85 -1.90 33.90
CA CYS A 159 -2.00 -1.63 34.77
C CYS A 159 -2.57 -2.92 35.38
N ALA A 160 -2.63 -3.99 34.61
CA ALA A 160 -3.08 -5.30 35.10
C ALA A 160 -2.14 -5.86 36.19
N ALA A 161 -0.83 -5.75 36.00
CA ALA A 161 0.15 -6.20 37.00
C ALA A 161 -0.01 -5.47 38.35
N VAL A 162 -0.27 -4.16 38.35
CA VAL A 162 -0.57 -3.41 39.58
C VAL A 162 -1.84 -3.94 40.26
N LEU A 163 -2.91 -4.14 39.48
CA LEU A 163 -4.18 -4.66 40.05
C LEU A 163 -4.08 -6.12 40.52
N ALA A 164 -3.20 -6.92 39.91
CA ALA A 164 -2.93 -8.28 40.38
C ALA A 164 -2.33 -8.28 41.81
N GLN A 165 -1.51 -7.29 42.15
CA GLN A 165 -0.87 -7.14 43.45
C GLN A 165 -1.81 -6.49 44.50
N THR A 166 -2.61 -5.50 44.06
CA THR A 166 -3.46 -4.70 45.00
C THR A 166 -4.88 -5.22 45.13
N GLY A 167 -5.31 -6.15 44.26
CA GLY A 167 -6.69 -6.64 44.17
C GLY A 167 -7.63 -5.64 43.54
N GLN A 168 -7.73 -4.42 44.10
CA GLN A 168 -8.47 -3.29 43.58
C GLN A 168 -7.76 -1.97 43.87
N ALA A 169 -7.86 -0.99 42.98
CA ALA A 169 -7.25 0.31 43.20
C ALA A 169 -7.97 1.42 42.41
N ARG A 170 -7.78 2.67 42.82
CA ARG A 170 -8.23 3.83 42.06
C ARG A 170 -7.38 4.01 40.82
N GLY A 171 -8.00 4.48 39.72
CA GLY A 171 -7.32 4.67 38.44
C GLY A 171 -6.08 5.56 38.53
N ARG A 172 -6.09 6.61 39.38
CA ARG A 172 -4.93 7.48 39.62
C ARG A 172 -3.77 6.76 40.30
N ASP A 173 -4.10 5.84 41.24
CA ASP A 173 -3.08 5.10 42.00
C ASP A 173 -2.42 4.04 41.10
N VAL A 174 -3.23 3.39 40.26
CA VAL A 174 -2.71 2.51 39.19
C VAL A 174 -1.84 3.29 38.20
N ALA A 175 -2.25 4.51 37.82
CA ALA A 175 -1.46 5.35 36.90
C ALA A 175 -0.08 5.67 37.46
N ALA A 176 -0.01 6.02 38.75
CA ALA A 176 1.25 6.32 39.42
C ALA A 176 2.12 5.05 39.56
N ALA A 177 1.57 3.93 40.02
CA ALA A 177 2.30 2.70 40.26
C ALA A 177 2.78 2.02 38.95
N ALA A 178 1.95 2.04 37.89
CA ALA A 178 2.28 1.47 36.58
C ALA A 178 3.16 2.39 35.73
N GLY A 179 3.31 3.69 36.07
CA GLY A 179 3.94 4.69 35.23
C GLY A 179 3.19 4.94 33.93
N VAL A 180 1.83 4.82 33.95
CA VAL A 180 0.96 4.95 32.79
C VAL A 180 -0.03 6.08 33.02
N SER A 181 0.26 7.28 32.51
CA SER A 181 -0.56 8.48 32.72
C SER A 181 -2.03 8.33 32.29
N VAL A 182 -2.30 7.48 31.32
CA VAL A 182 -3.64 7.21 30.78
C VAL A 182 -4.29 5.93 31.33
N ALA A 183 -3.80 5.37 32.46
CA ALA A 183 -4.27 4.12 33.05
C ALA A 183 -5.78 4.10 33.30
N THR A 184 -6.35 5.17 33.88
CA THR A 184 -7.80 5.28 34.12
C THR A 184 -8.60 5.10 32.83
N ARG A 185 -8.16 5.72 31.74
CA ARG A 185 -8.82 5.61 30.43
C ARG A 185 -8.67 4.20 29.85
N ILE A 186 -7.48 3.60 29.93
CA ILE A 186 -7.24 2.22 29.46
C ILE A 186 -8.18 1.23 30.18
N MET A 187 -8.31 1.36 31.50
CA MET A 187 -9.19 0.49 32.30
C MET A 187 -10.68 0.76 32.04
N ALA A 188 -11.06 2.01 31.76
CA ALA A 188 -12.44 2.37 31.42
C ALA A 188 -12.84 1.90 30.01
N ASP A 189 -11.98 2.12 29.00
CA ASP A 189 -12.19 1.68 27.61
C ASP A 189 -12.17 0.16 27.48
N ASN A 190 -11.36 -0.51 28.29
CA ASN A 190 -11.30 -1.96 28.51
C ASN A 190 -11.33 -2.82 27.23
N HIS A 191 -10.58 -2.45 26.20
CA HIS A 191 -10.59 -3.12 24.87
C HIS A 191 -10.27 -4.62 24.92
N TYR A 192 -9.56 -5.08 25.95
CA TYR A 192 -9.20 -6.49 26.13
C TYR A 192 -10.12 -7.25 27.09
N GLY A 193 -11.07 -6.57 27.75
CA GLY A 193 -11.93 -7.20 28.76
C GLY A 193 -11.19 -7.57 30.08
N TRP A 194 -10.00 -7.00 30.32
CA TRP A 194 -9.16 -7.37 31.47
C TRP A 194 -9.55 -6.69 32.79
N PHE A 195 -10.33 -5.63 32.73
CA PHE A 195 -10.68 -4.79 33.87
C PHE A 195 -12.17 -4.83 34.15
N ALA A 196 -12.53 -4.77 35.42
CA ALA A 196 -13.89 -4.57 35.86
C ALA A 196 -13.95 -3.33 36.79
N ARG A 197 -14.99 -2.52 36.62
CA ARG A 197 -15.24 -1.35 37.45
C ARG A 197 -15.99 -1.79 38.71
N VAL A 198 -15.40 -1.59 39.88
CA VAL A 198 -16.01 -1.90 41.18
C VAL A 198 -16.91 -0.77 41.67
N THR A 199 -16.36 0.45 41.67
CA THR A 199 -17.08 1.70 41.91
C THR A 199 -16.57 2.80 41.02
N THR A 200 -17.08 4.02 41.14
CA THR A 200 -16.61 5.15 40.31
C THR A 200 -15.10 5.37 40.52
N GLY A 201 -14.33 5.15 39.44
CA GLY A 201 -12.88 5.35 39.41
C GLY A 201 -12.05 4.25 40.08
N VAL A 202 -12.67 3.17 40.61
CA VAL A 202 -11.99 2.00 41.22
C VAL A 202 -12.16 0.78 40.32
N TYR A 203 -11.07 0.10 40.04
CA TYR A 203 -10.98 -1.03 39.10
C TYR A 203 -10.37 -2.25 39.76
N THR A 204 -10.70 -3.42 39.23
CA THR A 204 -10.11 -4.74 39.56
C THR A 204 -9.88 -5.54 38.29
N LEU A 205 -9.17 -6.67 38.39
CA LEU A 205 -8.99 -7.60 37.26
C LEU A 205 -10.16 -8.55 37.10
N THR A 206 -10.51 -8.83 35.85
CA THR A 206 -11.33 -9.97 35.46
C THR A 206 -10.49 -11.27 35.45
N SER A 207 -11.13 -12.44 35.28
CA SER A 207 -10.44 -13.70 35.01
C SER A 207 -9.55 -13.62 33.76
N ALA A 208 -10.05 -12.99 32.69
CA ALA A 208 -9.28 -12.75 31.46
C ALA A 208 -8.06 -11.84 31.72
N GLY A 209 -8.18 -10.84 32.59
CA GLY A 209 -7.06 -9.98 32.98
C GLY A 209 -5.97 -10.69 33.75
N ARG A 210 -6.34 -11.68 34.61
CA ARG A 210 -5.36 -12.54 35.31
C ARG A 210 -4.65 -13.47 34.33
N ALA A 211 -5.39 -14.17 33.46
CA ALA A 211 -4.83 -15.05 32.45
C ALA A 211 -3.90 -14.35 31.44
N ALA A 212 -4.06 -13.03 31.25
CA ALA A 212 -3.19 -12.26 30.36
C ALA A 212 -1.81 -11.95 30.96
N LEU A 213 -1.60 -12.21 32.25
CA LEU A 213 -0.33 -12.02 32.97
C LEU A 213 0.49 -13.32 33.09
N GLU A 214 -0.13 -14.49 32.79
CA GLU A 214 0.52 -15.80 32.70
C GLU A 214 1.25 -15.97 31.35
#